data_76d5b552fb9de0aeb7723752e49af53f
#
_entry.id   76d5b552fb9de0aeb7723752e49af53f
#
_cell.length_a   1.000
_cell.length_b   1.000
_cell.length_c   1.000
_cell.angle_alpha   90.00
_cell.angle_beta   90.00
_cell.angle_gamma   90.00
#
_symmetry.space_group_name_H-M   'P 1'
#
loop_
_entity.id
_entity.type
_entity.pdbx_description
1 polymer ?
#
loop_
_entity_poly.entity_id
_entity_poly.type
_entity_poly.pdbx_seq_one_letter_code
_entity_poly.pdbx_strand_id
1 'polypeptide(L)'
;MGSPSKEFYDAVIIGAGPIGGYLGWNLGRLGHSVLIIEEHSEIGRPFQCAGLVNPGAMARVPLEKTVLSPIWGARINSPNGITVDIGSPERIRTWSVCRKKFDEGVVTLAVESGAELLLDSRPTNISIYDDFAEVTVKSSNTEKTIKCALICGCDGAHSWVRRYMKMGRPKEMMIGYQVEVSGYPNEPGKLDMFTGSE
;
A
#
# COMPACT_ATOMS: atom_id res chain seq x y z
N MET A 1 -13.16 9.88 15.20
CA MET A 1 -13.13 9.61 13.76
C MET A 1 -14.47 10.04 13.18
N GLY A 2 -14.46 10.88 12.12
CA GLY A 2 -15.68 11.47 11.59
C GLY A 2 -16.44 10.52 10.67
N SER A 3 -17.73 10.70 10.57
CA SER A 3 -18.53 10.12 9.49
C SER A 3 -18.18 10.84 8.18
N PRO A 4 -18.36 10.17 7.00
CA PRO A 4 -18.24 10.83 5.70
C PRO A 4 -19.04 12.13 5.68
N SER A 5 -18.39 13.24 5.25
CA SER A 5 -18.97 14.57 5.36
C SER A 5 -19.83 14.94 4.16
N LYS A 6 -19.66 14.24 3.02
CA LYS A 6 -20.36 14.54 1.76
C LYS A 6 -21.41 13.50 1.44
N GLU A 7 -22.43 13.91 0.70
CA GLU A 7 -23.46 13.01 0.16
C GLU A 7 -22.98 12.26 -1.09
N PHE A 8 -22.03 12.86 -1.84
CA PHE A 8 -21.48 12.31 -3.07
C PHE A 8 -19.97 12.58 -3.16
N TYR A 9 -19.20 11.59 -3.59
CA TYR A 9 -17.76 11.69 -3.85
C TYR A 9 -17.45 11.44 -5.33
N ASP A 10 -16.45 12.13 -5.87
CA ASP A 10 -15.93 11.81 -7.20
C ASP A 10 -15.28 10.42 -7.20
N ALA A 11 -14.59 10.07 -6.12
CA ALA A 11 -14.00 8.75 -5.98
C ALA A 11 -14.09 8.21 -4.54
N VAL A 12 -14.42 6.92 -4.43
CA VAL A 12 -14.25 6.13 -3.21
C VAL A 12 -13.14 5.12 -3.43
N ILE A 13 -12.09 5.19 -2.61
CA ILE A 13 -10.93 4.33 -2.65
C ILE A 13 -11.02 3.31 -1.51
N ILE A 14 -10.97 2.02 -1.84
CA ILE A 14 -10.99 0.94 -0.87
C ILE A 14 -9.55 0.47 -0.64
N GLY A 15 -9.06 0.66 0.59
CA GLY A 15 -7.70 0.36 1.04
C GLY A 15 -6.83 1.61 1.12
N ALA A 16 -6.29 1.89 2.32
CA ALA A 16 -5.39 3.00 2.60
C ALA A 16 -3.91 2.54 2.66
N GLY A 17 -3.54 1.56 1.86
CA GLY A 17 -2.15 1.23 1.58
C GLY A 17 -1.47 2.29 0.70
N PRO A 18 -0.20 2.10 0.32
CA PRO A 18 0.56 3.09 -0.44
C PRO A 18 -0.09 3.42 -1.80
N ILE A 19 -0.80 2.48 -2.42
CA ILE A 19 -1.47 2.71 -3.70
C ILE A 19 -2.73 3.56 -3.51
N GLY A 20 -3.58 3.23 -2.52
CA GLY A 20 -4.78 4.00 -2.24
C GLY A 20 -4.45 5.41 -1.74
N GLY A 21 -3.46 5.56 -0.88
CA GLY A 21 -2.97 6.86 -0.43
C GLY A 21 -2.41 7.70 -1.59
N TYR A 22 -1.59 7.10 -2.45
CA TYR A 22 -1.03 7.80 -3.63
C TYR A 22 -2.11 8.24 -4.61
N LEU A 23 -3.10 7.37 -4.88
CA LEU A 23 -4.24 7.72 -5.72
C LEU A 23 -5.05 8.87 -5.10
N GLY A 24 -5.39 8.76 -3.81
CA GLY A 24 -6.12 9.78 -3.08
C GLY A 24 -5.40 11.14 -3.08
N TRP A 25 -4.08 11.12 -2.88
CA TRP A 25 -3.26 12.33 -2.96
C TRP A 25 -3.33 13.01 -4.33
N ASN A 26 -3.18 12.25 -5.40
CA ASN A 26 -3.21 12.83 -6.74
C ASN A 26 -4.60 13.34 -7.13
N LEU A 27 -5.67 12.61 -6.80
CA LEU A 27 -7.04 13.07 -7.05
C LEU A 27 -7.38 14.31 -6.23
N GLY A 28 -6.99 14.34 -4.93
CA GLY A 28 -7.20 15.52 -4.08
C GLY A 28 -6.50 16.76 -4.62
N ARG A 29 -5.26 16.64 -5.09
CA ARG A 29 -4.51 17.74 -5.73
C ARG A 29 -5.16 18.25 -7.02
N LEU A 30 -5.94 17.43 -7.69
CA LEU A 30 -6.72 17.82 -8.88
C LEU A 30 -8.09 18.42 -8.51
N GLY A 31 -8.40 18.52 -7.22
CA GLY A 31 -9.63 19.12 -6.71
C GLY A 31 -10.82 18.17 -6.63
N HIS A 32 -10.60 16.87 -6.83
CA HIS A 32 -11.66 15.87 -6.68
C HIS A 32 -12.00 15.60 -5.22
N SER A 33 -13.27 15.34 -4.96
CA SER A 33 -13.74 14.87 -3.67
C SER A 33 -13.47 13.38 -3.52
N VAL A 34 -12.62 13.00 -2.57
CA VAL A 34 -12.16 11.63 -2.37
C VAL A 34 -12.46 11.14 -0.97
N LEU A 35 -12.96 9.92 -0.86
CA LEU A 35 -13.04 9.19 0.40
C LEU A 35 -12.18 7.93 0.31
N ILE A 36 -11.28 7.75 1.27
CA ILE A 36 -10.46 6.54 1.43
C ILE A 36 -11.05 5.73 2.59
N ILE A 37 -11.30 4.45 2.37
CA ILE A 37 -11.86 3.52 3.35
C ILE A 37 -10.81 2.46 3.67
N GLU A 38 -10.52 2.28 4.97
CA GLU A 38 -9.54 1.32 5.46
C GLU A 38 -10.16 0.45 6.57
N GLU A 39 -9.95 -0.86 6.47
CA GLU A 39 -10.51 -1.81 7.42
C GLU A 39 -9.80 -1.83 8.77
N HIS A 40 -8.53 -1.42 8.82
CA HIS A 40 -7.74 -1.37 10.05
C HIS A 40 -7.89 -0.02 10.77
N SER A 41 -7.62 -0.06 12.07
CA SER A 41 -7.61 1.14 12.92
C SER A 41 -6.35 1.99 12.75
N GLU A 42 -5.32 1.45 12.10
CA GLU A 42 -4.00 2.07 11.96
C GLU A 42 -3.42 1.80 10.57
N ILE A 43 -2.94 2.85 9.92
CA ILE A 43 -2.27 2.74 8.62
C ILE A 43 -0.93 2.03 8.76
N GLY A 44 -0.60 1.17 7.78
CA GLY A 44 0.67 0.43 7.75
C GLY A 44 0.74 -0.74 8.73
N ARG A 45 -0.39 -1.14 9.32
CA ARG A 45 -0.52 -2.32 10.16
C ARG A 45 -1.65 -3.24 9.63
N PRO A 46 -1.47 -4.60 9.72
CA PRO A 46 -0.23 -5.32 10.02
C PRO A 46 0.85 -5.10 8.96
N PHE A 47 2.11 -5.34 9.29
CA PHE A 47 3.21 -5.27 8.30
C PHE A 47 3.04 -6.36 7.24
N GLN A 48 3.06 -5.95 5.97
CA GLN A 48 2.86 -6.84 4.82
C GLN A 48 4.00 -6.80 3.80
N CYS A 49 5.09 -6.09 4.10
CA CYS A 49 6.17 -5.91 3.13
C CYS A 49 7.49 -5.53 3.83
N ALA A 50 8.60 -6.06 3.33
CA ALA A 50 9.95 -5.78 3.80
C ALA A 50 10.41 -4.32 3.59
N GLY A 51 9.66 -3.51 2.85
CA GLY A 51 9.94 -2.08 2.70
C GLY A 51 10.98 -1.73 1.64
N LEU A 52 11.13 -2.53 0.61
CA LEU A 52 12.02 -2.19 -0.51
C LEU A 52 11.28 -1.36 -1.56
N VAL A 53 11.64 -0.09 -1.67
CA VAL A 53 11.02 0.86 -2.60
C VAL A 53 12.05 1.30 -3.64
N ASN A 54 11.73 1.10 -4.93
CA ASN A 54 12.65 1.51 -5.99
C ASN A 54 12.75 3.04 -6.11
N PRO A 55 13.86 3.57 -6.66
CA PRO A 55 14.09 5.01 -6.77
C PRO A 55 13.00 5.74 -7.55
N GLY A 56 12.45 5.11 -8.60
CA GLY A 56 11.39 5.72 -9.40
C GLY A 56 10.06 5.86 -8.65
N ALA A 57 9.75 4.96 -7.73
CA ALA A 57 8.59 5.07 -6.85
C ALA A 57 8.84 6.12 -5.75
N MET A 58 10.03 6.13 -5.14
CA MET A 58 10.40 7.11 -4.13
C MET A 58 10.36 8.54 -4.68
N ALA A 59 10.85 8.76 -5.89
CA ALA A 59 10.83 10.07 -6.54
C ALA A 59 9.42 10.64 -6.82
N ARG A 60 8.37 9.84 -6.63
CA ARG A 60 6.98 10.28 -6.84
C ARG A 60 6.34 10.87 -5.58
N VAL A 61 6.98 10.73 -4.43
CA VAL A 61 6.44 11.17 -3.12
C VAL A 61 7.53 11.85 -2.30
N PRO A 62 7.25 12.92 -1.56
CA PRO A 62 8.23 13.62 -0.73
C PRO A 62 8.41 12.91 0.63
N LEU A 63 8.81 11.64 0.62
CA LEU A 63 8.88 10.78 1.80
C LEU A 63 10.28 10.24 2.09
N GLU A 64 11.32 10.94 1.69
CA GLU A 64 12.72 10.57 1.91
C GLU A 64 13.04 10.34 3.40
N LYS A 65 12.31 11.01 4.29
CA LYS A 65 12.45 10.86 5.75
C LYS A 65 12.09 9.45 6.26
N THR A 66 11.41 8.65 5.44
CA THR A 66 11.03 7.27 5.80
C THR A 66 12.12 6.27 5.43
N VAL A 67 13.16 6.70 4.71
CA VAL A 67 14.28 5.87 4.30
C VAL A 67 15.11 5.48 5.52
N LEU A 68 15.37 4.18 5.65
CA LEU A 68 16.24 3.60 6.67
C LEU A 68 17.65 3.39 6.12
N SER A 69 17.76 2.89 4.88
CA SER A 69 19.06 2.61 4.26
C SER A 69 18.97 2.62 2.73
N PRO A 70 19.98 3.15 2.05
CA PRO A 70 20.15 2.91 0.62
C PRO A 70 20.63 1.48 0.39
N ILE A 71 20.05 0.80 -0.58
CA ILE A 71 20.48 -0.53 -1.02
C ILE A 71 20.99 -0.43 -2.46
N TRP A 72 22.25 -0.72 -2.65
CA TRP A 72 22.93 -0.63 -3.94
C TRP A 72 23.30 -1.99 -4.51
N GLY A 73 23.32 -3.05 -3.70
CA GLY A 73 23.72 -4.37 -4.14
C GLY A 73 23.05 -5.51 -3.41
N ALA A 74 23.39 -6.71 -3.84
CA ALA A 74 22.99 -7.95 -3.20
C ALA A 74 24.13 -8.97 -3.24
N ARG A 75 24.19 -9.79 -2.21
CA ARG A 75 25.00 -11.01 -2.14
C ARG A 75 24.06 -12.20 -2.34
N ILE A 76 24.28 -12.96 -3.39
CA ILE A 76 23.49 -14.15 -3.71
C ILE A 76 24.27 -15.37 -3.27
N ASN A 77 23.72 -16.13 -2.36
CA ASN A 77 24.32 -17.33 -1.81
C ASN A 77 23.56 -18.57 -2.33
N SER A 78 24.30 -19.49 -2.95
CA SER A 78 23.74 -20.77 -3.40
C SER A 78 23.81 -21.83 -2.29
N PRO A 79 23.03 -22.90 -2.35
CA PRO A 79 23.10 -24.02 -1.40
C PRO A 79 24.47 -24.70 -1.36
N ASN A 80 25.20 -24.65 -2.46
CA ASN A 80 26.53 -25.27 -2.59
C ASN A 80 27.67 -24.36 -2.11
N GLY A 81 27.38 -23.26 -1.43
CA GLY A 81 28.36 -22.33 -0.88
C GLY A 81 28.98 -21.36 -1.89
N ILE A 82 28.49 -21.33 -3.13
CA ILE A 82 28.91 -20.32 -4.11
C ILE A 82 28.22 -18.99 -3.78
N THR A 83 29.03 -17.94 -3.68
CA THR A 83 28.54 -16.58 -3.40
C THR A 83 28.87 -15.67 -4.58
N VAL A 84 27.89 -14.86 -5.00
CA VAL A 84 28.04 -13.85 -6.05
C VAL A 84 27.60 -12.50 -5.51
N ASP A 85 28.48 -11.52 -5.54
CA ASP A 85 28.18 -10.13 -5.22
C ASP A 85 27.78 -9.37 -6.49
N ILE A 86 26.68 -8.64 -6.44
CA ILE A 86 26.18 -7.82 -7.56
C ILE A 86 25.86 -6.40 -7.07
N GLY A 87 26.00 -5.43 -7.96
CA GLY A 87 25.73 -4.02 -7.70
C GLY A 87 26.97 -3.19 -7.49
N SER A 88 26.79 -1.88 -7.31
CA SER A 88 27.86 -0.89 -7.07
C SER A 88 27.32 0.23 -6.19
N PRO A 89 28.11 0.73 -5.21
CA PRO A 89 27.72 1.83 -4.32
C PRO A 89 27.33 3.12 -5.06
N GLU A 90 27.82 3.31 -6.28
CA GLU A 90 27.50 4.48 -7.10
C GLU A 90 26.07 4.48 -7.63
N ARG A 91 25.36 3.35 -7.53
CA ARG A 91 24.00 3.21 -8.07
C ARG A 91 23.05 2.57 -7.08
N ILE A 92 22.23 3.38 -6.43
CA ILE A 92 21.15 2.89 -5.58
C ILE A 92 20.12 2.13 -6.43
N ARG A 93 19.82 0.91 -6.00
CA ARG A 93 18.85 0.01 -6.64
C ARG A 93 17.48 0.05 -6.00
N THR A 94 17.48 0.21 -4.67
CA THR A 94 16.25 0.31 -3.91
C THR A 94 16.52 1.03 -2.58
N TRP A 95 15.48 1.57 -1.99
CA TRP A 95 15.50 2.15 -0.66
C TRP A 95 14.85 1.19 0.31
N SER A 96 15.52 0.87 1.41
CA SER A 96 14.84 0.26 2.55
C SER A 96 14.12 1.35 3.31
N VAL A 97 12.81 1.22 3.50
CA VAL A 97 11.98 2.21 4.20
C VAL A 97 11.25 1.60 5.39
N CYS A 98 10.96 2.41 6.40
CA CYS A 98 9.98 2.05 7.40
C CYS A 98 8.59 2.08 6.76
N ARG A 99 8.02 0.91 6.44
CA ARG A 99 6.73 0.79 5.73
C ARG A 99 5.60 1.46 6.48
N LYS A 100 5.56 1.34 7.81
CA LYS A 100 4.54 2.05 8.59
C LYS A 100 4.60 3.56 8.32
N LYS A 101 5.77 4.17 8.50
CA LYS A 101 5.94 5.61 8.27
C LYS A 101 5.73 6.03 6.82
N PHE A 102 6.13 5.16 5.89
CA PHE A 102 5.92 5.42 4.47
C PHE A 102 4.44 5.41 4.10
N ASP A 103 3.71 4.36 4.51
CA ASP A 103 2.29 4.22 4.22
C ASP A 103 1.47 5.32 4.90
N GLU A 104 1.75 5.62 6.19
CA GLU A 104 1.16 6.76 6.90
C GLU A 104 1.45 8.08 6.18
N GLY A 105 2.68 8.29 5.73
CA GLY A 105 3.09 9.50 5.02
C GLY A 105 2.32 9.70 3.71
N VAL A 106 2.15 8.66 2.91
CA VAL A 106 1.37 8.74 1.65
C VAL A 106 -0.10 9.06 1.92
N VAL A 107 -0.69 8.44 2.95
CA VAL A 107 -2.08 8.72 3.33
C VAL A 107 -2.23 10.12 3.92
N THR A 108 -1.25 10.60 4.70
CA THR A 108 -1.23 11.98 5.22
C THR A 108 -1.23 12.98 4.07
N LEU A 109 -0.41 12.77 3.03
CA LEU A 109 -0.44 13.62 1.82
C LEU A 109 -1.82 13.63 1.16
N ALA A 110 -2.53 12.50 1.14
CA ALA A 110 -3.89 12.44 0.60
C ALA A 110 -4.86 13.28 1.44
N VAL A 111 -4.81 13.14 2.77
CA VAL A 111 -5.67 13.91 3.69
C VAL A 111 -5.37 15.41 3.61
N GLU A 112 -4.10 15.81 3.58
CA GLU A 112 -3.67 17.20 3.43
C GLU A 112 -4.11 17.80 2.08
N SER A 113 -4.31 16.99 1.05
CA SER A 113 -4.86 17.43 -0.24
C SER A 113 -6.40 17.40 -0.31
N GLY A 114 -7.07 17.14 0.80
CA GLY A 114 -8.53 17.21 0.93
C GLY A 114 -9.26 15.88 0.83
N ALA A 115 -8.56 14.75 0.76
CA ALA A 115 -9.20 13.45 0.87
C ALA A 115 -9.68 13.19 2.30
N GLU A 116 -10.86 12.58 2.43
CA GLU A 116 -11.36 12.08 3.71
C GLU A 116 -10.87 10.65 3.94
N LEU A 117 -10.56 10.31 5.18
CA LEU A 117 -10.11 8.98 5.59
C LEU A 117 -11.07 8.39 6.62
N LEU A 118 -11.55 7.19 6.35
CA LEU A 118 -12.41 6.42 7.23
C LEU A 118 -11.69 5.11 7.61
N LEU A 119 -11.18 5.06 8.85
CA LEU A 119 -10.57 3.86 9.44
C LEU A 119 -11.61 2.95 10.09
N ASP A 120 -11.20 1.75 10.50
CA ASP A 120 -12.06 0.73 11.12
C ASP A 120 -13.33 0.46 10.30
N SER A 121 -13.22 0.54 8.97
CA SER A 121 -14.35 0.54 8.08
C SER A 121 -14.10 -0.36 6.88
N ARG A 122 -15.03 -1.24 6.59
CA ARG A 122 -14.91 -2.17 5.47
C ARG A 122 -16.13 -2.11 4.56
N PRO A 123 -15.96 -2.25 3.25
CA PRO A 123 -17.08 -2.36 2.33
C PRO A 123 -17.80 -3.69 2.53
N THR A 124 -19.12 -3.66 2.43
CA THR A 124 -19.99 -4.86 2.52
C THR A 124 -20.81 -5.07 1.26
N ASN A 125 -21.09 -4.01 0.51
CA ASN A 125 -21.82 -4.09 -0.74
C ASN A 125 -21.37 -3.03 -1.74
N ILE A 126 -21.46 -3.31 -3.03
CA ILE A 126 -21.32 -2.37 -4.14
C ILE A 126 -22.53 -2.52 -5.06
N SER A 127 -23.16 -1.41 -5.40
CA SER A 127 -24.19 -1.32 -6.43
C SER A 127 -23.74 -0.35 -7.51
N ILE A 128 -23.78 -0.76 -8.75
CA ILE A 128 -23.42 0.06 -9.91
C ILE A 128 -24.68 0.46 -10.64
N TYR A 129 -24.83 1.75 -10.91
CA TYR A 129 -25.90 2.35 -11.69
C TYR A 129 -25.31 3.02 -12.94
N ASP A 130 -26.13 3.51 -13.82
CA ASP A 130 -25.67 4.10 -15.08
C ASP A 130 -24.78 5.34 -14.87
N ASP A 131 -25.12 6.20 -13.91
CA ASP A 131 -24.45 7.48 -13.67
C ASP A 131 -23.63 7.54 -12.36
N PHE A 132 -23.76 6.55 -11.49
CA PHE A 132 -23.07 6.53 -10.19
C PHE A 132 -22.92 5.12 -9.65
N ALA A 133 -22.17 5.01 -8.56
CA ALA A 133 -22.09 3.78 -7.78
C ALA A 133 -22.38 4.06 -6.30
N GLU A 134 -22.78 3.02 -5.59
CA GLU A 134 -22.95 3.03 -4.14
C GLU A 134 -22.03 1.99 -3.50
N VAL A 135 -21.39 2.38 -2.41
CA VAL A 135 -20.64 1.48 -1.55
C VAL A 135 -21.27 1.48 -0.17
N THR A 136 -21.73 0.33 0.28
CA THR A 136 -22.15 0.16 1.67
C THR A 136 -20.94 -0.18 2.53
N VAL A 137 -20.73 0.59 3.59
CA VAL A 137 -19.57 0.50 4.46
C VAL A 137 -20.03 0.23 5.89
N LYS A 138 -19.43 -0.78 6.51
CA LYS A 138 -19.67 -1.12 7.90
C LYS A 138 -18.48 -0.67 8.75
N SER A 139 -18.79 0.11 9.79
CA SER A 139 -17.83 0.56 10.81
C SER A 139 -18.42 0.23 12.18
N SER A 140 -17.71 -0.54 12.99
CA SER A 140 -18.14 -0.99 14.33
C SER A 140 -19.63 -1.43 14.37
N ASN A 141 -20.53 -0.53 14.78
CA ASN A 141 -21.95 -0.79 14.92
C ASN A 141 -22.83 -0.01 13.92
N THR A 142 -22.22 0.68 12.96
CA THR A 142 -22.97 1.49 11.97
C THR A 142 -22.70 0.97 10.57
N GLU A 143 -23.74 1.01 9.75
CA GLU A 143 -23.66 0.76 8.32
C GLU A 143 -24.17 1.98 7.58
N LYS A 144 -23.39 2.43 6.58
CA LYS A 144 -23.71 3.62 5.79
C LYS A 144 -23.48 3.35 4.31
N THR A 145 -24.38 3.79 3.47
CA THR A 145 -24.22 3.77 2.01
C THR A 145 -23.69 5.12 1.55
N ILE A 146 -22.66 5.09 0.72
CA ILE A 146 -21.92 6.24 0.20
C ILE A 146 -22.05 6.23 -1.31
N LYS A 147 -22.45 7.35 -1.89
CA LYS A 147 -22.55 7.54 -3.34
C LYS A 147 -21.27 8.11 -3.93
N CYS A 148 -20.90 7.62 -5.10
CA CYS A 148 -19.71 8.11 -5.82
C CYS A 148 -19.80 7.92 -7.33
N ALA A 149 -18.99 8.68 -8.07
CA ALA A 149 -18.85 8.47 -9.50
C ALA A 149 -17.95 7.26 -9.81
N LEU A 150 -16.92 7.02 -8.99
CA LEU A 150 -15.93 5.96 -9.23
C LEU A 150 -15.58 5.21 -7.94
N ILE A 151 -15.46 3.88 -8.04
CA ILE A 151 -14.91 3.02 -6.98
C ILE A 151 -13.54 2.51 -7.43
N CYS A 152 -12.53 2.70 -6.59
CA CYS A 152 -11.16 2.26 -6.83
C CYS A 152 -10.77 1.19 -5.79
N GLY A 153 -10.59 -0.06 -6.24
CA GLY A 153 -10.07 -1.13 -5.39
C GLY A 153 -8.56 -1.05 -5.25
N CYS A 154 -8.06 -0.62 -4.09
CA CYS A 154 -6.65 -0.55 -3.70
C CYS A 154 -6.36 -1.45 -2.48
N ASP A 155 -7.15 -2.48 -2.29
CA ASP A 155 -7.27 -3.35 -1.13
C ASP A 155 -6.35 -4.60 -1.20
N GLY A 156 -5.24 -4.49 -1.94
CA GLY A 156 -4.13 -5.42 -1.91
C GLY A 156 -4.36 -6.75 -2.62
N ALA A 157 -3.47 -7.72 -2.33
CA ALA A 157 -3.44 -9.01 -3.04
C ALA A 157 -4.71 -9.86 -2.83
N HIS A 158 -5.31 -9.77 -1.66
CA HIS A 158 -6.55 -10.46 -1.30
C HIS A 158 -7.81 -9.62 -1.56
N SER A 159 -7.73 -8.67 -2.48
CA SER A 159 -8.78 -7.69 -2.80
C SER A 159 -10.20 -8.22 -2.66
N TRP A 160 -10.97 -7.59 -1.78
CA TRP A 160 -12.41 -7.83 -1.64
C TRP A 160 -13.14 -7.28 -2.87
N VAL A 161 -12.77 -6.08 -3.35
CA VAL A 161 -13.37 -5.46 -4.54
C VAL A 161 -13.26 -6.38 -5.75
N ARG A 162 -12.07 -6.91 -6.02
CA ARG A 162 -11.84 -7.85 -7.12
C ARG A 162 -12.76 -9.07 -7.04
N ARG A 163 -12.89 -9.67 -5.85
CA ARG A 163 -13.74 -10.85 -5.64
C ARG A 163 -15.21 -10.52 -5.77
N TYR A 164 -15.63 -9.40 -5.17
CA TYR A 164 -17.01 -8.94 -5.19
C TYR A 164 -17.48 -8.65 -6.63
N MET A 165 -16.65 -7.94 -7.39
CA MET A 165 -16.92 -7.59 -8.80
C MET A 165 -16.65 -8.74 -9.77
N LYS A 166 -16.32 -9.95 -9.28
CA LYS A 166 -15.99 -11.13 -10.09
C LYS A 166 -14.89 -10.90 -11.15
N MET A 167 -13.98 -9.97 -10.87
CA MET A 167 -12.79 -9.76 -11.70
C MET A 167 -11.87 -10.99 -11.62
N GLY A 168 -11.14 -11.26 -12.67
CA GLY A 168 -10.28 -12.44 -12.78
C GLY A 168 -9.31 -12.62 -11.60
N ARG A 169 -8.86 -13.85 -11.39
CA ARG A 169 -7.83 -14.16 -10.38
C ARG A 169 -6.44 -14.03 -10.98
N PRO A 170 -5.42 -13.67 -10.20
CA PRO A 170 -4.02 -13.85 -10.62
C PRO A 170 -3.79 -15.31 -11.01
N LYS A 171 -3.03 -15.54 -12.08
CA LYS A 171 -2.70 -16.90 -12.52
C LYS A 171 -1.79 -17.62 -11.53
N GLU A 172 -0.92 -16.87 -10.89
CA GLU A 172 0.04 -17.34 -9.91
C GLU A 172 0.05 -16.41 -8.70
N MET A 173 0.20 -16.98 -7.52
CA MET A 173 0.39 -16.25 -6.28
C MET A 173 1.55 -16.86 -5.51
N MET A 174 2.45 -16.00 -5.06
CA MET A 174 3.50 -16.38 -4.12
C MET A 174 3.14 -15.88 -2.73
N ILE A 175 3.45 -16.69 -1.72
CA ILE A 175 3.28 -16.31 -0.32
C ILE A 175 4.66 -15.98 0.22
N GLY A 176 4.84 -14.73 0.70
CA GLY A 176 6.02 -14.31 1.43
C GLY A 176 5.81 -14.50 2.94
N TYR A 177 6.88 -14.89 3.62
CA TYR A 177 6.93 -14.92 5.07
C TYR A 177 8.03 -13.96 5.55
N GLN A 178 7.75 -13.13 6.53
CA GLN A 178 8.69 -12.15 7.05
C GLN A 178 8.87 -12.31 8.55
N VAL A 179 10.15 -12.26 8.99
CA VAL A 179 10.54 -12.29 10.40
C VAL A 179 11.57 -11.20 10.64
N GLU A 180 11.44 -10.45 11.71
CA GLU A 180 12.47 -9.53 12.17
C GLU A 180 13.43 -10.28 13.09
N VAL A 181 14.73 -10.16 12.84
CA VAL A 181 15.79 -10.77 13.62
C VAL A 181 16.79 -9.72 14.07
N SER A 182 17.43 -9.93 15.20
CA SER A 182 18.53 -9.11 15.70
C SER A 182 19.85 -9.89 15.69
N GLY A 183 20.97 -9.16 15.64
CA GLY A 183 22.30 -9.77 15.72
C GLY A 183 22.78 -10.43 14.41
N TYR A 184 22.06 -10.29 13.32
CA TYR A 184 22.53 -10.75 12.01
C TYR A 184 23.60 -9.80 11.47
N PRO A 185 24.81 -10.30 11.18
CA PRO A 185 25.85 -9.47 10.57
C PRO A 185 25.50 -9.20 9.12
N ASN A 186 25.23 -7.95 8.77
CA ASN A 186 25.01 -7.55 7.39
C ASN A 186 26.01 -6.50 6.92
N GLU A 187 26.27 -6.48 5.63
CA GLU A 187 27.04 -5.43 4.97
C GLU A 187 26.10 -4.27 4.63
N PRO A 188 26.38 -3.03 5.12
CA PRO A 188 25.53 -1.89 4.82
C PRO A 188 25.35 -1.68 3.31
N GLY A 189 24.11 -1.48 2.87
CA GLY A 189 23.78 -1.23 1.47
C GLY A 189 23.67 -2.47 0.59
N LYS A 190 23.86 -3.68 1.13
CA LYS A 190 23.61 -4.95 0.43
C LYS A 190 22.48 -5.75 1.08
N LEU A 191 21.84 -6.58 0.29
CA LEU A 191 20.91 -7.61 0.72
C LEU A 191 21.58 -8.97 0.60
N ASP A 192 21.55 -9.79 1.63
CA ASP A 192 21.89 -11.20 1.53
C ASP A 192 20.68 -11.99 1.02
N MET A 193 20.84 -12.63 -0.11
CA MET A 193 19.83 -13.49 -0.74
C MET A 193 20.32 -14.92 -0.70
N PHE A 194 19.53 -15.80 -0.14
CA PHE A 194 19.81 -17.22 -0.11
C PHE A 194 18.88 -17.91 -1.09
N THR A 195 19.45 -18.61 -2.07
CA THR A 195 18.73 -19.38 -3.06
C THR A 195 18.88 -20.84 -2.73
N GLY A 196 17.87 -21.63 -2.99
CA GLY A 196 17.92 -23.07 -2.82
C GLY A 196 16.54 -23.66 -2.98
N SER A 197 16.53 -24.92 -3.38
CA SER A 197 15.42 -25.83 -3.16
C SER A 197 15.80 -26.71 -1.98
N GLU A 198 14.90 -26.93 -1.06
CA GLU A 198 14.98 -28.10 -0.23
C GLU A 198 14.93 -29.35 -1.06
#